data_512102986aaf8369210e44f0a0e33bbd
#
_entry.id   512102986aaf8369210e44f0a0e33bbd
#
_cell.length_a   1.000
_cell.length_b   1.000
_cell.length_c   1.000
_cell.angle_alpha   90.00
_cell.angle_beta   90.00
_cell.angle_gamma   90.00
#
_symmetry.space_group_name_H-M   'P 1'
#
loop_
_entity.id
_entity.type
_entity.pdbx_description
1 polymer ?
#
loop_
_entity_poly.entity_id
_entity_poly.type
_entity_poly.pdbx_seq_one_letter_code
_entity_poly.pdbx_strand_id
1 'polypeptide(L)'
;MFQDEDSQHPLAGCSGFFHRRDLLRFGSVSVAAGLLPPSLLGNSTPAPGSARSVIFLWMAGGVTHHETFDPKPEAPEEIRGSLGTVQTRLPGVRFSEVCPELAKISDKLAVIRTYAPGSDDHFHAQAMALSGRKVTPAQITTEPNVGAVVAKLLGPRAGFPGYIAVPGVTRPGPPPKNLFVGGWLGSQFAPFPTGGQPKNPDFTARVKEAPEEAFHQQGLQLAEGLTVSRLGDRQLLRDHLDAKLRGLEAAAAVDEQYTSAFMMLQSPLVRGALDLSQEPEPVRARYGHSKIGSRCLLARRLVEAGARYVMVDYGYDPEYGNLWDNHNAPGQNFPHICEMAKRPYHVAGIDRAFAALISDLSERGLLDETLIVYLTDFGRTPKINNNGGRDHWGKTGSIFFCGGGIRGGQVVGRSDKTGAYPLTPAYTPWDVAATLYAAIGIPLDTVLSDQQNRPVLLLPEGEPIPGLL
;
A
#
# COMPACT_ATOMS: atom_id res chain seq x y z
N MET A 1 57.65 47.71 -19.03
CA MET A 1 57.95 47.56 -20.45
C MET A 1 56.96 46.56 -21.01
N PHE A 2 56.03 47.05 -21.81
CA PHE A 2 55.18 46.41 -22.80
C PHE A 2 54.30 45.18 -22.32
N GLN A 3 53.09 44.96 -22.74
CA GLN A 3 52.01 45.75 -23.41
C GLN A 3 50.74 44.88 -23.25
N ASP A 4 49.59 45.57 -23.23
CA ASP A 4 48.21 45.04 -23.35
C ASP A 4 48.03 44.15 -24.56
N GLU A 5 47.11 43.17 -24.44
CA GLU A 5 46.17 42.83 -25.51
C GLU A 5 44.84 42.31 -24.97
N ASP A 6 43.82 43.10 -25.23
CA ASP A 6 42.38 42.83 -25.14
C ASP A 6 41.98 41.71 -26.11
N SER A 7 41.13 40.78 -25.66
CA SER A 7 40.24 40.06 -26.58
C SER A 7 38.86 39.78 -25.95
N GLN A 8 37.94 40.62 -26.36
CA GLN A 8 36.50 40.48 -26.15
C GLN A 8 35.97 39.22 -26.84
N HIS A 9 35.20 38.43 -26.13
CA HIS A 9 34.30 37.46 -26.75
C HIS A 9 32.82 37.85 -26.58
N PRO A 10 32.02 37.84 -27.63
CA PRO A 10 30.63 38.27 -27.61
C PRO A 10 29.71 37.17 -27.09
N LEU A 11 28.75 37.58 -26.27
CA LEU A 11 27.61 36.83 -25.84
C LEU A 11 26.72 36.48 -27.05
N ALA A 12 26.64 35.18 -27.41
CA ALA A 12 25.68 34.68 -28.38
C ALA A 12 24.34 34.45 -27.68
N GLY A 13 23.36 35.33 -27.98
CA GLY A 13 21.99 35.15 -27.56
C GLY A 13 21.32 34.00 -28.34
N CYS A 14 20.75 33.01 -27.65
CA CYS A 14 19.88 32.01 -28.23
C CYS A 14 18.45 32.57 -28.34
N SER A 15 18.13 33.16 -29.52
CA SER A 15 16.75 33.41 -29.93
C SER A 15 16.29 32.23 -30.82
N GLY A 16 15.73 31.21 -30.20
CA GLY A 16 15.07 30.09 -30.90
C GLY A 16 13.66 30.50 -31.33
N PHE A 17 13.48 31.02 -32.50
CA PHE A 17 12.16 31.20 -33.12
C PHE A 17 11.68 29.87 -33.65
N PHE A 18 10.57 29.36 -33.10
CA PHE A 18 9.83 28.23 -33.68
C PHE A 18 9.22 28.70 -35.01
N HIS A 19 9.56 28.02 -36.10
CA HIS A 19 8.97 28.29 -37.40
C HIS A 19 7.52 27.79 -37.46
N ARG A 20 6.61 28.54 -38.13
CA ARG A 20 5.21 28.16 -38.37
C ARG A 20 5.03 26.75 -38.96
N ARG A 21 6.03 26.20 -39.63
CA ARG A 21 6.03 24.84 -40.15
C ARG A 21 6.15 23.76 -39.08
N ASP A 22 6.78 24.05 -37.95
CA ASP A 22 6.93 23.09 -36.81
C ASP A 22 5.62 22.98 -36.03
N LEU A 23 4.85 24.08 -35.94
CA LEU A 23 3.52 24.08 -35.34
C LEU A 23 2.52 23.23 -36.12
N LEU A 24 2.62 23.23 -37.48
CA LEU A 24 1.76 22.44 -38.35
C LEU A 24 2.11 20.94 -38.30
N ARG A 25 3.34 20.56 -38.05
CA ARG A 25 3.75 19.17 -37.87
C ARG A 25 3.26 18.60 -36.51
N PHE A 26 3.26 19.38 -35.45
CA PHE A 26 2.67 18.98 -34.16
C PHE A 26 1.14 18.89 -34.24
N GLY A 27 0.48 19.81 -34.92
CA GLY A 27 -0.98 19.78 -35.10
C GLY A 27 -1.49 18.60 -35.92
N SER A 28 -0.75 18.17 -36.97
CA SER A 28 -1.15 17.05 -37.84
C SER A 28 -1.03 15.68 -37.14
N VAL A 29 -0.10 15.50 -36.23
CA VAL A 29 0.02 14.26 -35.42
C VAL A 29 -1.12 14.14 -34.41
N SER A 30 -1.55 15.26 -33.81
CA SER A 30 -2.67 15.27 -32.86
C SER A 30 -4.04 15.01 -33.53
N VAL A 31 -4.24 15.46 -34.77
CA VAL A 31 -5.48 15.21 -35.51
C VAL A 31 -5.55 13.78 -36.03
N ALA A 32 -4.41 13.18 -36.43
CA ALA A 32 -4.38 11.78 -36.88
C ALA A 32 -4.61 10.78 -35.74
N ALA A 33 -4.20 11.10 -34.50
CA ALA A 33 -4.47 10.27 -33.34
C ALA A 33 -5.96 10.25 -32.92
N GLY A 34 -6.71 11.31 -33.24
CA GLY A 34 -8.15 11.40 -32.96
C GLY A 34 -9.06 10.66 -33.94
N LEU A 35 -8.52 10.18 -35.06
CA LEU A 35 -9.27 9.49 -36.15
C LEU A 35 -9.08 7.97 -36.15
N LEU A 36 -8.25 7.42 -35.30
CA LEU A 36 -8.09 5.97 -35.17
C LEU A 36 -9.16 5.39 -34.23
N PRO A 37 -9.86 4.32 -34.65
CA PRO A 37 -10.83 3.66 -33.79
C PRO A 37 -10.12 3.14 -32.55
N PRO A 38 -10.77 3.15 -31.35
CA PRO A 38 -10.18 2.74 -30.06
C PRO A 38 -9.58 1.32 -30.06
N SER A 39 -10.01 0.46 -31.00
CA SER A 39 -9.51 -0.91 -31.15
C SER A 39 -8.11 -1.02 -31.76
N LEU A 40 -7.57 0.07 -32.33
CA LEU A 40 -6.21 0.13 -32.90
C LEU A 40 -5.20 0.80 -31.94
N LEU A 41 -5.69 1.42 -30.87
CA LEU A 41 -4.84 1.80 -29.74
C LEU A 41 -4.62 0.50 -28.95
N GLY A 42 -3.65 -0.28 -29.35
CA GLY A 42 -3.22 -1.46 -28.59
C GLY A 42 -3.03 -1.04 -27.14
N ASN A 43 -3.41 -1.90 -26.19
CA ASN A 43 -3.09 -1.75 -24.78
C ASN A 43 -1.56 -1.60 -24.64
N SER A 44 -1.05 -0.39 -24.82
CA SER A 44 0.33 -0.07 -24.51
C SER A 44 0.43 -0.17 -22.98
N THR A 45 1.10 -1.20 -22.49
CA THR A 45 1.49 -1.24 -21.07
C THR A 45 2.18 0.08 -20.74
N PRO A 46 1.72 0.80 -19.71
CA PRO A 46 2.38 2.03 -19.29
C PRO A 46 3.86 1.77 -19.03
N ALA A 47 4.71 2.72 -19.35
CA ALA A 47 6.14 2.59 -19.14
C ALA A 47 6.46 2.47 -17.62
N PRO A 48 7.55 1.79 -17.23
CA PRO A 48 8.04 1.82 -15.85
C PRO A 48 8.14 3.26 -15.34
N GLY A 49 7.69 3.51 -14.11
CA GLY A 49 7.58 4.85 -13.54
C GLY A 49 6.30 5.60 -13.91
N SER A 50 5.30 4.92 -14.47
CA SER A 50 4.00 5.53 -14.80
C SER A 50 3.07 5.70 -13.60
N ALA A 51 3.26 4.96 -12.51
CA ALA A 51 2.42 5.06 -11.34
C ALA A 51 2.62 6.40 -10.61
N ARG A 52 1.53 7.13 -10.43
CA ARG A 52 1.51 8.41 -9.71
C ARG A 52 1.07 8.26 -8.27
N SER A 53 0.36 7.18 -7.97
CA SER A 53 -0.16 6.87 -6.65
C SER A 53 0.04 5.39 -6.32
N VAL A 54 0.12 5.09 -5.03
CA VAL A 54 0.23 3.74 -4.50
C VAL A 54 -0.89 3.50 -3.49
N ILE A 55 -1.58 2.38 -3.62
CA ILE A 55 -2.43 1.81 -2.57
C ILE A 55 -1.75 0.52 -2.10
N PHE A 56 -1.27 0.54 -0.87
CA PHE A 56 -0.58 -0.58 -0.25
C PHE A 56 -1.55 -1.30 0.70
N LEU A 57 -2.05 -2.46 0.27
CA LEU A 57 -3.01 -3.29 1.02
C LEU A 57 -2.22 -4.17 2.00
N TRP A 58 -2.12 -3.71 3.23
CA TRP A 58 -1.30 -4.34 4.27
C TRP A 58 -2.14 -5.22 5.19
N MET A 59 -1.91 -6.54 5.10
CA MET A 59 -2.63 -7.57 5.87
C MET A 59 -1.66 -8.25 6.85
N ALA A 60 -1.25 -7.51 7.90
CA ALA A 60 -0.33 -8.04 8.89
C ALA A 60 -0.92 -9.21 9.66
N GLY A 61 -0.15 -10.27 9.84
CA GLY A 61 -0.56 -11.45 10.61
C GLY A 61 -0.49 -12.75 9.82
N GLY A 62 -0.01 -12.74 8.57
CA GLY A 62 0.23 -13.95 7.78
C GLY A 62 -1.04 -14.51 7.13
N VAL A 63 -1.49 -13.87 6.04
CA VAL A 63 -2.63 -14.38 5.26
C VAL A 63 -2.27 -15.69 4.60
N THR A 64 -3.11 -16.68 4.78
CA THR A 64 -2.89 -18.00 4.20
C THR A 64 -3.02 -18.01 2.68
N HIS A 65 -2.03 -18.57 2.00
CA HIS A 65 -2.04 -18.72 0.55
C HIS A 65 -2.94 -19.89 0.07
N HIS A 66 -3.19 -20.87 0.94
CA HIS A 66 -4.07 -22.00 0.63
C HIS A 66 -5.54 -21.58 0.50
N GLU A 67 -6.02 -20.75 1.41
CA GLU A 67 -7.39 -20.24 1.41
C GLU A 67 -7.55 -19.00 0.53
N THR A 68 -6.50 -18.63 -0.27
CA THR A 68 -6.54 -17.48 -1.20
C THR A 68 -6.13 -17.86 -2.62
N PHE A 69 -4.88 -17.56 -3.01
CA PHE A 69 -4.44 -17.59 -4.40
C PHE A 69 -3.70 -18.85 -4.83
N ASP A 70 -3.36 -19.73 -3.90
CA ASP A 70 -2.62 -20.95 -4.20
C ASP A 70 -3.26 -22.20 -3.54
N PRO A 71 -4.57 -22.45 -3.76
CA PRO A 71 -5.23 -23.62 -3.25
C PRO A 71 -4.61 -24.88 -3.85
N LYS A 72 -4.57 -25.96 -3.07
CA LYS A 72 -3.99 -27.26 -3.45
C LYS A 72 -5.10 -28.34 -3.47
N PRO A 73 -6.04 -28.28 -4.45
CA PRO A 73 -7.21 -29.15 -4.43
C PRO A 73 -6.86 -30.65 -4.48
N GLU A 74 -5.71 -31.00 -5.03
CA GLU A 74 -5.22 -32.38 -5.12
C GLU A 74 -4.43 -32.84 -3.88
N ALA A 75 -4.19 -31.94 -2.91
CA ALA A 75 -3.48 -32.28 -1.68
C ALA A 75 -4.41 -33.04 -0.71
N PRO A 76 -3.86 -33.83 0.24
CA PRO A 76 -4.62 -34.46 1.31
C PRO A 76 -5.50 -33.45 2.09
N GLU A 77 -6.56 -33.95 2.71
CA GLU A 77 -7.55 -33.11 3.38
C GLU A 77 -6.94 -32.24 4.50
N GLU A 78 -5.97 -32.76 5.24
CA GLU A 78 -5.25 -32.01 6.27
C GLU A 78 -4.44 -30.81 5.72
N ILE A 79 -4.26 -30.72 4.39
CA ILE A 79 -3.60 -29.62 3.71
C ILE A 79 -4.61 -28.72 3.01
N ARG A 80 -5.47 -29.29 2.13
CA ARG A 80 -6.43 -28.50 1.34
C ARG A 80 -7.60 -27.96 2.15
N GLY A 81 -7.90 -28.58 3.30
CA GLY A 81 -9.08 -28.28 4.09
C GLY A 81 -10.38 -28.68 3.36
N SER A 82 -11.49 -28.06 3.79
CA SER A 82 -12.83 -28.32 3.24
C SER A 82 -13.26 -27.34 2.13
N LEU A 83 -12.41 -26.34 1.80
CA LEU A 83 -12.74 -25.36 0.76
C LEU A 83 -12.53 -25.92 -0.64
N GLY A 84 -13.46 -25.60 -1.54
CA GLY A 84 -13.33 -25.81 -2.97
C GLY A 84 -12.47 -24.74 -3.65
N THR A 85 -12.52 -24.75 -4.97
CA THR A 85 -11.80 -23.77 -5.79
C THR A 85 -12.70 -23.17 -6.87
N VAL A 86 -12.41 -21.93 -7.28
CA VAL A 86 -13.07 -21.28 -8.41
C VAL A 86 -12.09 -21.10 -9.57
N GLN A 87 -12.62 -21.18 -10.79
CA GLN A 87 -11.86 -20.90 -12.00
C GLN A 87 -11.63 -19.39 -12.13
N THR A 88 -10.41 -19.00 -12.45
CA THR A 88 -10.08 -17.61 -12.79
C THR A 88 -10.26 -17.36 -14.29
N ARG A 89 -10.04 -16.12 -14.74
CA ARG A 89 -9.94 -15.80 -16.18
C ARG A 89 -8.68 -16.37 -16.84
N LEU A 90 -7.70 -16.77 -16.04
CA LEU A 90 -6.43 -17.30 -16.52
C LEU A 90 -6.58 -18.82 -16.72
N PRO A 91 -6.31 -19.35 -17.92
CA PRO A 91 -6.45 -20.78 -18.19
C PRO A 91 -5.62 -21.64 -17.22
N GLY A 92 -6.24 -22.62 -16.59
CA GLY A 92 -5.59 -23.53 -15.65
C GLY A 92 -5.26 -22.95 -14.27
N VAL A 93 -5.56 -21.68 -14.02
CA VAL A 93 -5.35 -21.04 -12.72
C VAL A 93 -6.64 -21.04 -11.93
N ARG A 94 -6.55 -21.50 -10.68
CA ARG A 94 -7.67 -21.53 -9.73
C ARG A 94 -7.31 -20.77 -8.47
N PHE A 95 -8.31 -20.09 -7.89
CA PHE A 95 -8.25 -19.52 -6.54
C PHE A 95 -9.14 -20.33 -5.60
N SER A 96 -9.04 -20.09 -4.31
CA SER A 96 -9.96 -20.64 -3.33
C SER A 96 -11.40 -20.20 -3.64
N GLU A 97 -12.39 -21.06 -3.32
CA GLU A 97 -13.81 -20.74 -3.56
C GLU A 97 -14.31 -19.47 -2.85
N VAL A 98 -13.59 -19.02 -1.83
CA VAL A 98 -13.89 -17.76 -1.09
C VAL A 98 -13.31 -16.51 -1.76
N CYS A 99 -12.67 -16.67 -2.94
CA CYS A 99 -12.13 -15.56 -3.73
C CYS A 99 -12.78 -15.44 -5.12
N PRO A 100 -14.13 -15.50 -5.26
CA PRO A 100 -14.79 -15.48 -6.55
C PRO A 100 -14.71 -14.13 -7.26
N GLU A 101 -14.67 -13.00 -6.54
CA GLU A 101 -14.66 -11.67 -7.14
C GLU A 101 -13.27 -11.32 -7.71
N LEU A 102 -12.19 -11.64 -7.01
CA LEU A 102 -10.82 -11.49 -7.52
C LEU A 102 -10.56 -12.48 -8.68
N ALA A 103 -11.14 -13.69 -8.64
CA ALA A 103 -11.05 -14.63 -9.76
C ALA A 103 -11.64 -14.05 -11.06
N LYS A 104 -12.75 -13.28 -10.98
CA LYS A 104 -13.39 -12.63 -12.13
C LYS A 104 -12.54 -11.52 -12.77
N ILE A 105 -11.60 -10.94 -12.03
CA ILE A 105 -10.73 -9.85 -12.49
C ILE A 105 -9.25 -10.25 -12.49
N SER A 106 -8.97 -11.54 -12.47
CA SER A 106 -7.59 -12.07 -12.44
C SER A 106 -6.74 -11.65 -13.63
N ASP A 107 -7.36 -11.26 -14.74
CA ASP A 107 -6.70 -10.63 -15.89
C ASP A 107 -6.02 -9.29 -15.56
N LYS A 108 -6.40 -8.64 -14.47
CA LYS A 108 -5.77 -7.40 -13.98
C LYS A 108 -4.66 -7.65 -12.95
N LEU A 109 -4.57 -8.86 -12.40
CA LEU A 109 -3.68 -9.20 -11.31
C LEU A 109 -2.37 -9.83 -11.82
N ALA A 110 -1.26 -9.47 -11.21
CA ALA A 110 -0.01 -10.23 -11.25
C ALA A 110 0.16 -10.91 -9.89
N VAL A 111 -0.18 -12.17 -9.79
CA VAL A 111 -0.14 -12.95 -8.54
C VAL A 111 1.22 -13.61 -8.39
N ILE A 112 1.88 -13.40 -7.27
CA ILE A 112 3.16 -14.02 -6.92
C ILE A 112 2.88 -15.15 -5.92
N ARG A 113 3.16 -16.41 -6.30
CA ARG A 113 2.93 -17.59 -5.45
C ARG A 113 4.15 -18.08 -4.68
N THR A 114 5.26 -17.36 -4.81
CA THR A 114 6.54 -17.74 -4.18
C THR A 114 7.13 -16.59 -3.37
N TYR A 115 6.26 -15.78 -2.74
CA TYR A 115 6.69 -14.78 -1.79
C TYR A 115 7.26 -15.46 -0.55
N ALA A 116 8.50 -15.16 -0.18
CA ALA A 116 9.22 -15.79 0.92
C ALA A 116 10.06 -14.77 1.70
N PRO A 117 9.56 -14.21 2.80
CA PRO A 117 10.32 -13.27 3.64
C PRO A 117 11.46 -13.92 4.40
N GLY A 118 11.45 -15.24 4.57
CA GLY A 118 12.51 -15.99 5.25
C GLY A 118 12.46 -15.90 6.78
N SER A 119 11.39 -15.38 7.36
CA SER A 119 11.18 -15.30 8.80
C SER A 119 9.78 -15.77 9.18
N ASP A 120 9.67 -16.53 10.26
CA ASP A 120 8.43 -16.98 10.88
C ASP A 120 8.06 -16.12 12.11
N ASP A 121 8.83 -15.05 12.40
CA ASP A 121 8.53 -14.08 13.46
C ASP A 121 7.79 -12.88 12.88
N HIS A 122 6.64 -12.53 13.46
CA HIS A 122 5.80 -11.44 12.96
C HIS A 122 6.50 -10.08 12.94
N PHE A 123 7.18 -9.69 14.01
CA PHE A 123 7.80 -8.36 14.06
C PHE A 123 8.93 -8.24 13.05
N HIS A 124 9.72 -9.30 12.92
CA HIS A 124 10.83 -9.33 11.97
C HIS A 124 10.34 -9.34 10.52
N ALA A 125 9.40 -10.25 10.19
CA ALA A 125 8.84 -10.34 8.84
C ALA A 125 8.08 -9.08 8.44
N GLN A 126 7.31 -8.47 9.36
CA GLN A 126 6.60 -7.22 9.10
C GLN A 126 7.55 -6.05 8.88
N ALA A 127 8.62 -5.94 9.68
CA ALA A 127 9.62 -4.90 9.49
C ALA A 127 10.30 -5.03 8.12
N MET A 128 10.63 -6.26 7.69
CA MET A 128 11.16 -6.51 6.34
C MET A 128 10.15 -6.18 5.24
N ALA A 129 8.89 -6.60 5.40
CA ALA A 129 7.83 -6.35 4.43
C ALA A 129 7.52 -4.85 4.28
N LEU A 130 7.43 -4.11 5.38
CA LEU A 130 7.13 -2.70 5.40
C LEU A 130 8.29 -1.82 4.93
N SER A 131 9.54 -2.21 5.22
CA SER A 131 10.73 -1.45 4.80
C SER A 131 11.23 -1.86 3.41
N GLY A 132 10.89 -3.05 2.93
CA GLY A 132 11.49 -3.63 1.73
C GLY A 132 12.97 -3.93 1.89
N ARG A 133 13.48 -4.06 3.10
CA ARG A 133 14.89 -4.23 3.40
C ARG A 133 15.09 -5.44 4.31
N LYS A 134 16.25 -6.08 4.18
CA LYS A 134 16.69 -7.08 5.14
C LYS A 134 17.06 -6.39 6.45
N VAL A 135 16.37 -6.70 7.52
CA VAL A 135 16.58 -6.08 8.83
C VAL A 135 17.06 -7.09 9.85
N THR A 136 17.88 -6.64 10.78
CA THR A 136 18.22 -7.40 11.97
C THR A 136 17.17 -7.17 13.09
N PRO A 137 17.09 -8.00 14.11
CA PRO A 137 16.19 -7.77 15.24
C PRO A 137 16.35 -6.39 15.89
N ALA A 138 17.56 -5.82 15.88
CA ALA A 138 17.81 -4.48 16.43
C ALA A 138 17.27 -3.35 15.53
N GLN A 139 17.04 -3.62 14.26
CA GLN A 139 16.61 -2.64 13.26
C GLN A 139 15.09 -2.61 13.04
N ILE A 140 14.33 -3.49 13.69
CA ILE A 140 12.87 -3.65 13.46
C ILE A 140 12.09 -2.33 13.50
N THR A 141 12.47 -1.37 14.34
CA THR A 141 11.79 -0.07 14.47
C THR A 141 12.59 1.10 13.92
N THR A 142 13.78 0.85 13.36
CA THR A 142 14.68 1.90 12.88
C THR A 142 14.77 1.98 11.37
N GLU A 143 14.34 0.96 10.64
CA GLU A 143 14.27 1.00 9.18
C GLU A 143 13.00 1.73 8.73
N PRO A 144 13.09 2.69 7.78
CA PRO A 144 11.93 3.41 7.28
C PRO A 144 11.02 2.50 6.46
N ASN A 145 9.72 2.70 6.58
CA ASN A 145 8.78 2.04 5.68
C ASN A 145 8.94 2.53 4.24
N VAL A 146 8.58 1.70 3.26
CA VAL A 146 8.55 2.09 1.83
C VAL A 146 7.75 3.39 1.62
N GLY A 147 6.60 3.54 2.29
CA GLY A 147 5.80 4.77 2.23
C GLY A 147 6.52 6.00 2.79
N ALA A 148 7.37 5.83 3.82
CA ALA A 148 8.21 6.91 4.36
C ALA A 148 9.29 7.34 3.35
N VAL A 149 9.89 6.39 2.64
CA VAL A 149 10.82 6.67 1.54
C VAL A 149 10.13 7.44 0.42
N VAL A 150 8.95 7.00 0.01
CA VAL A 150 8.14 7.68 -1.01
C VAL A 150 7.81 9.11 -0.56
N ALA A 151 7.41 9.29 0.70
CA ALA A 151 7.14 10.62 1.26
C ALA A 151 8.38 11.51 1.28
N LYS A 152 9.55 10.96 1.60
CA LYS A 152 10.84 11.69 1.59
C LYS A 152 11.23 12.15 0.18
N LEU A 153 11.13 11.25 -0.80
CA LEU A 153 11.63 11.51 -2.16
C LEU A 153 10.65 12.31 -3.01
N LEU A 154 9.36 12.04 -2.88
CA LEU A 154 8.34 12.62 -3.74
C LEU A 154 7.49 13.70 -3.06
N GLY A 155 7.55 13.81 -1.74
CA GLY A 155 6.87 14.82 -0.95
C GLY A 155 5.34 14.72 -0.91
N PRO A 156 4.69 15.70 -0.26
CA PRO A 156 3.23 15.83 -0.23
C PRO A 156 2.66 16.20 -1.61
N ARG A 157 1.36 15.93 -1.83
CA ARG A 157 0.69 16.24 -3.10
C ARG A 157 -0.79 16.58 -2.86
N ALA A 158 -1.31 17.58 -3.55
CA ALA A 158 -2.71 17.99 -3.51
C ALA A 158 -3.25 18.30 -2.09
N GLY A 159 -2.39 18.74 -1.17
CA GLY A 159 -2.74 19.00 0.23
C GLY A 159 -2.74 17.75 1.12
N PHE A 160 -2.34 16.59 0.59
CA PHE A 160 -2.16 15.37 1.37
C PHE A 160 -0.71 15.17 1.78
N PRO A 161 -0.45 14.59 2.98
CA PRO A 161 0.86 14.08 3.35
C PRO A 161 1.38 13.08 2.32
N GLY A 162 2.70 12.94 2.22
CA GLY A 162 3.32 11.99 1.29
C GLY A 162 3.01 10.53 1.59
N TYR A 163 2.67 10.19 2.85
CA TYR A 163 2.32 8.86 3.31
C TYR A 163 1.13 8.91 4.27
N ILE A 164 0.05 8.21 3.92
CA ILE A 164 -1.19 8.13 4.70
C ILE A 164 -1.44 6.68 5.07
N ALA A 165 -1.87 6.42 6.32
CA ALA A 165 -2.35 5.13 6.78
C ALA A 165 -3.84 5.16 7.10
N VAL A 166 -4.58 4.15 6.64
CA VAL A 166 -6.02 3.98 6.80
C VAL A 166 -6.29 2.68 7.56
N PRO A 167 -6.82 2.70 8.75
CA PRO A 167 -7.14 3.87 9.58
C PRO A 167 -5.93 4.47 10.29
N GLY A 168 -4.84 3.74 10.36
CA GLY A 168 -3.61 4.13 11.02
C GLY A 168 -3.08 3.05 11.96
N VAL A 169 -2.12 3.39 12.75
CA VAL A 169 -1.32 2.51 13.58
C VAL A 169 -2.16 1.53 14.39
N THR A 170 -2.05 0.26 14.10
CA THR A 170 -2.97 -0.73 14.67
C THR A 170 -2.32 -1.99 15.22
N ARG A 171 -0.97 -2.11 15.27
CA ARG A 171 -0.45 -3.30 15.91
C ARG A 171 0.16 -3.05 17.28
N PRO A 172 -0.60 -3.34 18.32
CA PRO A 172 -0.09 -3.60 19.64
C PRO A 172 0.20 -5.09 19.74
N GLY A 173 1.41 -5.44 20.06
CA GLY A 173 1.80 -6.76 20.53
C GLY A 173 2.25 -6.65 21.97
N PRO A 174 2.46 -7.73 22.70
CA PRO A 174 3.27 -7.72 23.94
C PRO A 174 4.78 -7.91 23.59
N PRO A 175 5.63 -6.89 23.77
CA PRO A 175 5.31 -5.48 24.00
C PRO A 175 4.76 -4.80 22.73
N PRO A 176 3.89 -3.80 22.88
CA PRO A 176 3.39 -3.07 21.73
C PRO A 176 4.53 -2.39 20.99
N LYS A 177 4.66 -2.66 19.68
CA LYS A 177 5.65 -2.05 18.79
C LYS A 177 4.94 -1.34 17.66
N ASN A 178 5.23 -0.06 17.50
CA ASN A 178 4.83 0.66 16.31
C ASN A 178 5.81 0.31 15.18
N LEU A 179 5.33 -0.38 14.16
CA LEU A 179 6.10 -0.71 12.95
C LEU A 179 5.88 0.28 11.79
N PHE A 180 4.98 1.26 11.98
CA PHE A 180 4.69 2.30 10.98
C PHE A 180 5.56 3.52 11.26
N VAL A 181 6.77 3.48 10.79
CA VAL A 181 7.83 4.42 11.18
C VAL A 181 8.49 5.11 9.99
N GLY A 182 8.99 6.30 10.24
CA GLY A 182 9.92 7.00 9.34
C GLY A 182 11.36 6.48 9.47
N GLY A 183 11.63 5.68 10.52
CA GLY A 183 12.94 5.10 10.78
C GLY A 183 14.06 6.15 10.82
N TRP A 184 15.20 5.80 10.27
CA TRP A 184 16.36 6.72 10.21
C TRP A 184 16.14 7.95 9.30
N LEU A 185 15.03 8.01 8.51
CA LEU A 185 14.64 9.23 7.79
C LEU A 185 14.05 10.30 8.71
N GLY A 186 13.53 9.91 9.88
CA GLY A 186 12.87 10.79 10.82
C GLY A 186 11.36 10.57 10.92
N SER A 187 10.81 10.91 12.08
CA SER A 187 9.38 10.71 12.41
C SER A 187 8.43 11.51 11.53
N GLN A 188 8.88 12.60 10.92
CA GLN A 188 8.11 13.43 9.98
C GLN A 188 7.68 12.66 8.72
N PHE A 189 8.38 11.58 8.36
CA PHE A 189 8.03 10.72 7.24
C PHE A 189 7.20 9.48 7.65
N ALA A 190 6.90 9.34 8.94
CA ALA A 190 5.95 8.31 9.39
C ALA A 190 4.55 8.57 8.78
N PRO A 191 3.70 7.54 8.64
CA PRO A 191 2.39 7.73 8.04
C PRO A 191 1.50 8.66 8.86
N PHE A 192 0.72 9.47 8.15
CA PHE A 192 -0.38 10.23 8.74
C PHE A 192 -1.59 9.28 8.93
N PRO A 193 -2.06 9.02 10.19
CA PRO A 193 -3.20 8.14 10.44
C PRO A 193 -4.52 8.87 10.19
N THR A 194 -5.48 8.22 9.49
CA THR A 194 -6.82 8.78 9.26
C THR A 194 -7.82 8.45 10.38
N GLY A 195 -7.56 7.44 11.15
CA GLY A 195 -8.36 7.00 12.30
C GLY A 195 -7.62 7.19 13.62
N GLY A 196 -8.36 7.34 14.70
CA GLY A 196 -7.85 7.72 16.01
C GLY A 196 -6.77 6.84 16.61
N GLN A 197 -6.38 7.15 17.84
CA GLN A 197 -5.36 6.42 18.61
C GLN A 197 -5.74 4.94 18.76
N PRO A 198 -4.81 4.00 18.55
CA PRO A 198 -5.07 2.59 18.77
C PRO A 198 -5.41 2.35 20.24
N LYS A 199 -6.52 1.66 20.49
CA LYS A 199 -6.81 1.14 21.82
C LYS A 199 -5.88 -0.04 22.09
N ASN A 200 -5.50 -0.24 23.35
CA ASN A 200 -4.77 -1.44 23.73
C ASN A 200 -5.55 -2.68 23.28
N PRO A 201 -4.94 -3.59 22.50
CA PRO A 201 -5.63 -4.75 22.00
C PRO A 201 -5.96 -5.70 23.13
N ASP A 202 -7.14 -6.24 23.09
CA ASP A 202 -7.47 -7.46 23.79
C ASP A 202 -7.22 -8.65 22.86
N PHE A 203 -6.08 -9.32 23.02
CA PHE A 203 -5.74 -10.52 22.25
C PHE A 203 -6.62 -11.72 22.57
N THR A 204 -7.45 -11.62 23.65
CA THR A 204 -8.40 -12.65 24.06
C THR A 204 -9.81 -12.32 23.59
N ALA A 205 -10.03 -11.16 22.98
CA ALA A 205 -11.33 -10.76 22.51
C ALA A 205 -11.86 -11.78 21.50
N ARG A 206 -13.06 -12.29 21.77
CA ARG A 206 -13.78 -13.11 20.81
C ARG A 206 -14.17 -12.27 19.62
N VAL A 207 -14.00 -12.83 18.44
CA VAL A 207 -14.52 -12.22 17.20
C VAL A 207 -16.02 -12.00 17.36
N LYS A 208 -16.42 -10.73 17.39
CA LYS A 208 -17.82 -10.34 17.31
C LYS A 208 -18.13 -10.07 15.84
N GLU A 209 -19.27 -10.53 15.36
CA GLU A 209 -19.79 -10.03 14.09
C GLU A 209 -20.06 -8.55 14.28
N ALA A 210 -19.15 -7.72 13.78
CA ALA A 210 -19.27 -6.29 13.96
C ALA A 210 -20.27 -5.71 12.96
N PRO A 211 -21.09 -4.74 13.37
CA PRO A 211 -21.83 -3.90 12.47
C PRO A 211 -20.87 -3.09 11.59
N GLU A 212 -21.39 -2.59 10.47
CA GLU A 212 -20.68 -1.68 9.57
C GLU A 212 -19.94 -0.60 10.36
N GLU A 213 -18.64 -0.45 10.09
CA GLU A 213 -17.95 0.75 10.51
C GLU A 213 -18.56 1.93 9.74
N ALA A 214 -19.37 2.72 10.40
CA ALA A 214 -19.48 4.08 9.98
C ALA A 214 -18.07 4.67 10.11
N PHE A 215 -17.43 5.03 9.01
CA PHE A 215 -16.25 5.88 9.03
C PHE A 215 -16.68 7.20 9.65
N HIS A 216 -16.68 7.25 10.98
CA HIS A 216 -16.77 8.51 11.66
C HIS A 216 -15.42 9.19 11.45
N GLN A 217 -15.45 10.37 10.86
CA GLN A 217 -14.33 11.30 10.75
C GLN A 217 -13.84 11.73 12.14
N GLN A 218 -13.56 10.74 13.01
CA GLN A 218 -13.03 11.03 14.35
C GLN A 218 -11.59 11.55 14.18
N GLY A 219 -11.44 12.84 14.36
CA GLY A 219 -10.13 13.50 14.41
C GLY A 219 -9.88 14.57 13.35
N LEU A 220 -10.56 14.56 12.20
CA LEU A 220 -10.40 15.58 11.15
C LEU A 220 -11.59 16.53 11.03
N GLN A 221 -12.54 16.50 11.94
CA GLN A 221 -13.58 17.51 12.06
C GLN A 221 -13.07 18.68 12.90
N LEU A 222 -13.37 19.88 12.44
CA LEU A 222 -13.19 21.08 13.27
C LEU A 222 -14.09 20.95 14.51
N ALA A 223 -13.51 21.17 15.69
CA ALA A 223 -14.29 21.22 16.91
C ALA A 223 -15.41 22.27 16.77
N GLU A 224 -16.55 22.03 17.42
CA GLU A 224 -17.68 22.94 17.38
C GLU A 224 -17.24 24.37 17.74
N GLY A 225 -17.62 25.34 16.91
CA GLY A 225 -17.22 26.76 17.05
C GLY A 225 -15.80 27.10 16.56
N LEU A 226 -15.04 26.14 16.03
CA LEU A 226 -13.73 26.41 15.40
C LEU A 226 -13.89 26.56 13.89
N THR A 227 -13.58 27.74 13.35
CA THR A 227 -13.56 27.98 11.90
C THR A 227 -12.16 27.79 11.32
N VAL A 228 -12.05 27.57 10.01
CA VAL A 228 -10.77 27.47 9.29
C VAL A 228 -9.93 28.75 9.49
N SER A 229 -10.59 29.94 9.52
CA SER A 229 -9.92 31.21 9.79
C SER A 229 -9.31 31.24 11.19
N ARG A 230 -10.08 30.90 12.22
CA ARG A 230 -9.57 30.84 13.62
C ARG A 230 -8.47 29.80 13.81
N LEU A 231 -8.51 28.74 13.02
CA LEU A 231 -7.42 27.76 13.00
C LEU A 231 -6.15 28.35 12.37
N GLY A 232 -6.29 29.15 11.28
CA GLY A 232 -5.20 29.90 10.66
C GLY A 232 -4.55 30.90 11.61
N ASP A 233 -5.36 31.67 12.35
CA ASP A 233 -4.86 32.64 13.34
C ASP A 233 -4.07 31.95 14.47
N ARG A 234 -4.54 30.77 14.92
CA ARG A 234 -3.82 29.96 15.92
C ARG A 234 -2.50 29.42 15.40
N GLN A 235 -2.44 29.02 14.14
CA GLN A 235 -1.17 28.57 13.52
C GLN A 235 -0.17 29.72 13.44
N LEU A 236 -0.58 30.89 12.95
CA LEU A 236 0.28 32.07 12.90
C LEU A 236 0.82 32.44 14.28
N LEU A 237 -0.05 32.40 15.32
CA LEU A 237 0.37 32.66 16.70
C LEU A 237 1.38 31.60 17.19
N ARG A 238 1.13 30.31 16.91
CA ARG A 238 2.06 29.23 17.24
C ARG A 238 3.41 29.44 16.54
N ASP A 239 3.39 29.67 15.22
CA ASP A 239 4.61 29.83 14.42
C ASP A 239 5.47 31.02 14.92
N HIS A 240 4.84 32.07 15.45
CA HIS A 240 5.52 33.19 16.10
C HIS A 240 6.12 32.81 17.46
N LEU A 241 5.45 31.95 18.24
CA LEU A 241 5.92 31.47 19.53
C LEU A 241 7.04 30.43 19.36
N ASP A 242 6.88 29.50 18.43
CA ASP A 242 7.81 28.40 18.17
C ASP A 242 9.10 28.88 17.48
N ALA A 243 9.05 30.02 16.74
CA ALA A 243 10.25 30.66 16.23
C ALA A 243 11.29 31.01 17.32
N LYS A 244 10.83 31.15 18.58
CA LYS A 244 11.66 31.36 19.75
C LYS A 244 12.14 30.08 20.45
N LEU A 245 11.51 28.92 20.13
CA LEU A 245 11.72 27.63 20.81
C LEU A 245 12.42 26.57 19.93
N ARG A 246 12.82 26.89 18.71
CA ARG A 246 13.36 25.95 17.71
C ARG A 246 14.70 25.27 18.04
N GLY A 247 14.98 25.03 19.29
CA GLY A 247 16.18 24.32 19.75
C GLY A 247 15.98 22.86 20.17
N LEU A 248 14.77 22.30 20.07
CA LEU A 248 14.46 20.95 20.53
C LEU A 248 13.96 20.09 19.35
N GLU A 249 14.75 19.10 18.91
CA GLU A 249 14.42 18.18 17.79
C GLU A 249 13.07 17.46 17.95
N ALA A 250 12.64 17.18 19.18
CA ALA A 250 11.33 16.59 19.47
C ALA A 250 10.15 17.52 19.11
N ALA A 251 10.35 18.84 19.13
CA ALA A 251 9.31 19.81 18.75
C ALA A 251 9.10 19.85 17.24
N ALA A 252 10.14 19.64 16.43
CA ALA A 252 10.05 19.69 14.97
C ALA A 252 9.17 18.57 14.37
N ALA A 253 9.23 17.36 14.91
CA ALA A 253 8.44 16.22 14.43
C ALA A 253 6.95 16.37 14.75
N VAL A 254 6.61 16.91 15.92
CA VAL A 254 5.24 17.26 16.30
C VAL A 254 4.72 18.39 15.39
N ASP A 255 5.56 19.35 15.04
CA ASP A 255 5.24 20.47 14.18
C ASP A 255 4.84 20.05 12.76
N GLU A 256 5.52 19.07 12.16
CA GLU A 256 5.21 18.63 10.79
C GLU A 256 3.91 17.82 10.73
N GLN A 257 3.63 16.98 11.73
CA GLN A 257 2.34 16.29 11.80
C GLN A 257 1.18 17.26 12.04
N TYR A 258 1.36 18.27 12.89
CA TYR A 258 0.39 19.37 13.05
C TYR A 258 0.19 20.15 11.74
N THR A 259 1.28 20.47 11.05
CA THR A 259 1.24 21.19 9.78
C THR A 259 0.50 20.38 8.71
N SER A 260 0.76 19.06 8.65
CA SER A 260 0.05 18.15 7.74
C SER A 260 -1.44 18.05 8.07
N ALA A 261 -1.79 17.87 9.35
CA ALA A 261 -3.19 17.84 9.80
C ALA A 261 -3.89 19.17 9.49
N PHE A 262 -3.20 20.28 9.67
CA PHE A 262 -3.72 21.61 9.40
C PHE A 262 -3.97 21.85 7.91
N MET A 263 -3.02 21.48 7.05
CA MET A 263 -3.19 21.56 5.59
C MET A 263 -4.38 20.71 5.12
N MET A 264 -4.56 19.51 5.70
CA MET A 264 -5.68 18.64 5.39
C MET A 264 -7.02 19.26 5.80
N LEU A 265 -7.08 19.89 6.98
CA LEU A 265 -8.30 20.55 7.48
C LEU A 265 -8.68 21.79 6.66
N GLN A 266 -7.71 22.49 6.08
CA GLN A 266 -7.97 23.66 5.23
C GLN A 266 -8.47 23.29 3.84
N SER A 267 -8.08 22.14 3.29
CA SER A 267 -8.44 21.73 1.94
C SER A 267 -9.86 21.17 1.87
N PRO A 268 -10.82 21.81 1.16
CA PRO A 268 -12.15 21.25 0.93
C PRO A 268 -12.07 19.91 0.18
N LEU A 269 -11.10 19.76 -0.73
CA LEU A 269 -10.85 18.54 -1.49
C LEU A 269 -10.51 17.37 -0.56
N VAL A 270 -9.61 17.59 0.40
CA VAL A 270 -9.19 16.57 1.36
C VAL A 270 -10.35 16.20 2.29
N ARG A 271 -11.08 17.19 2.82
CA ARG A 271 -12.26 16.91 3.65
C ARG A 271 -13.34 16.14 2.90
N GLY A 272 -13.59 16.52 1.64
CA GLY A 272 -14.52 15.78 0.77
C GLY A 272 -14.07 14.33 0.55
N ALA A 273 -12.78 14.08 0.31
CA ALA A 273 -12.25 12.73 0.09
C ALA A 273 -12.44 11.83 1.33
N LEU A 274 -12.35 12.40 2.54
CA LEU A 274 -12.51 11.67 3.80
C LEU A 274 -13.97 11.34 4.14
N ASP A 275 -14.94 11.99 3.51
CA ASP A 275 -16.37 11.81 3.79
C ASP A 275 -16.98 10.73 2.89
N LEU A 276 -17.04 9.50 3.39
CA LEU A 276 -17.63 8.37 2.67
C LEU A 276 -19.15 8.47 2.47
N SER A 277 -19.84 9.35 3.22
CA SER A 277 -21.29 9.55 3.05
C SER A 277 -21.63 10.18 1.70
N GLN A 278 -20.66 10.83 1.05
CA GLN A 278 -20.82 11.41 -0.28
C GLN A 278 -20.83 10.36 -1.40
N GLU A 279 -20.42 9.12 -1.12
CA GLU A 279 -20.50 8.05 -2.11
C GLU A 279 -21.94 7.51 -2.20
N PRO A 280 -22.47 7.30 -3.42
CA PRO A 280 -23.75 6.66 -3.61
C PRO A 280 -23.81 5.27 -2.97
N GLU A 281 -24.97 4.91 -2.42
CA GLU A 281 -25.17 3.61 -1.77
C GLU A 281 -24.77 2.39 -2.65
N PRO A 282 -25.09 2.35 -3.96
CA PRO A 282 -24.64 1.23 -4.81
C PRO A 282 -23.12 1.08 -4.87
N VAL A 283 -22.36 2.20 -4.80
CA VAL A 283 -20.91 2.16 -4.76
C VAL A 283 -20.43 1.58 -3.42
N ARG A 284 -20.97 2.09 -2.30
CA ARG A 284 -20.64 1.58 -0.96
C ARG A 284 -20.95 0.09 -0.82
N ALA A 285 -22.16 -0.32 -1.26
CA ALA A 285 -22.58 -1.71 -1.26
C ALA A 285 -21.64 -2.62 -2.05
N ARG A 286 -21.06 -2.15 -3.17
CA ARG A 286 -20.12 -2.91 -3.98
C ARG A 286 -18.86 -3.29 -3.21
N TYR A 287 -18.29 -2.36 -2.40
CA TYR A 287 -17.14 -2.63 -1.54
C TYR A 287 -17.48 -3.58 -0.37
N GLY A 288 -18.76 -3.77 -0.09
CA GLY A 288 -19.26 -4.49 1.06
C GLY A 288 -19.35 -3.62 2.31
N HIS A 289 -20.38 -3.87 3.09
CA HIS A 289 -20.61 -3.20 4.37
C HIS A 289 -19.71 -3.80 5.45
N SER A 290 -18.40 -3.59 5.30
CA SER A 290 -17.39 -4.13 6.19
C SER A 290 -16.27 -3.08 6.40
N LYS A 291 -15.52 -3.25 7.49
CA LYS A 291 -14.37 -2.38 7.78
C LYS A 291 -13.38 -2.32 6.63
N ILE A 292 -13.01 -3.47 6.05
CA ILE A 292 -12.07 -3.51 4.93
C ILE A 292 -12.67 -2.85 3.68
N GLY A 293 -13.97 -3.03 3.42
CA GLY A 293 -14.66 -2.36 2.31
C GLY A 293 -14.60 -0.84 2.42
N SER A 294 -14.91 -0.32 3.60
CA SER A 294 -14.83 1.12 3.89
C SER A 294 -13.40 1.66 3.78
N ARG A 295 -12.39 0.92 4.29
CA ARG A 295 -10.98 1.32 4.19
C ARG A 295 -10.50 1.36 2.73
N CYS A 296 -10.88 0.37 1.91
CA CYS A 296 -10.57 0.36 0.48
C CYS A 296 -11.28 1.49 -0.27
N LEU A 297 -12.55 1.76 0.03
CA LEU A 297 -13.28 2.89 -0.54
C LEU A 297 -12.64 4.23 -0.18
N LEU A 298 -12.22 4.40 1.08
CA LEU A 298 -11.48 5.60 1.50
C LEU A 298 -10.15 5.73 0.75
N ALA A 299 -9.38 4.65 0.61
CA ALA A 299 -8.12 4.68 -0.13
C ALA A 299 -8.34 5.10 -1.60
N ARG A 300 -9.39 4.61 -2.27
CA ARG A 300 -9.76 5.04 -3.63
C ARG A 300 -10.04 6.54 -3.67
N ARG A 301 -10.86 7.06 -2.75
CA ARG A 301 -11.19 8.49 -2.69
C ARG A 301 -9.97 9.38 -2.44
N LEU A 302 -9.08 8.94 -1.55
CA LEU A 302 -7.84 9.67 -1.28
C LEU A 302 -6.94 9.74 -2.52
N VAL A 303 -6.78 8.63 -3.24
CA VAL A 303 -5.97 8.59 -4.48
C VAL A 303 -6.65 9.42 -5.58
N GLU A 304 -7.96 9.31 -5.78
CA GLU A 304 -8.73 10.12 -6.72
C GLU A 304 -8.58 11.62 -6.44
N ALA A 305 -8.52 12.02 -5.16
CA ALA A 305 -8.26 13.39 -4.75
C ALA A 305 -6.78 13.79 -4.81
N GLY A 306 -5.88 12.87 -5.16
CA GLY A 306 -4.48 13.16 -5.43
C GLY A 306 -3.49 12.69 -4.35
N ALA A 307 -3.88 11.90 -3.35
CA ALA A 307 -2.93 11.32 -2.40
C ALA A 307 -1.89 10.43 -3.12
N ARG A 308 -0.63 10.47 -2.65
CA ARG A 308 0.47 9.79 -3.30
C ARG A 308 0.67 8.35 -2.84
N TYR A 309 0.67 8.11 -1.54
CA TYR A 309 0.84 6.79 -0.95
C TYR A 309 -0.17 6.58 0.18
N VAL A 310 -1.04 5.60 0.00
CA VAL A 310 -2.09 5.24 0.96
C VAL A 310 -1.90 3.78 1.35
N MET A 311 -1.58 3.55 2.62
CA MET A 311 -1.56 2.21 3.20
C MET A 311 -2.91 1.88 3.82
N VAL A 312 -3.56 0.85 3.32
CA VAL A 312 -4.75 0.26 3.94
C VAL A 312 -4.27 -0.81 4.91
N ASP A 313 -4.33 -0.50 6.20
CA ASP A 313 -3.96 -1.45 7.24
C ASP A 313 -5.19 -2.23 7.72
N TYR A 314 -5.08 -3.58 7.66
CA TYR A 314 -6.13 -4.49 8.12
C TYR A 314 -5.52 -5.75 8.76
N GLY A 315 -4.47 -5.58 9.54
CA GLY A 315 -3.80 -6.68 10.25
C GLY A 315 -4.42 -7.00 11.60
N TYR A 316 -4.77 -5.95 12.33
CA TYR A 316 -5.40 -6.03 13.64
C TYR A 316 -6.65 -5.16 13.67
N ASP A 317 -7.65 -5.62 14.37
CA ASP A 317 -8.87 -4.85 14.62
C ASP A 317 -9.28 -5.01 16.08
N PRO A 318 -9.66 -3.91 16.80
CA PRO A 318 -10.05 -3.97 18.22
C PRO A 318 -11.25 -4.88 18.50
N GLU A 319 -12.08 -5.16 17.49
CA GLU A 319 -13.27 -6.00 17.62
C GLU A 319 -13.03 -7.44 17.18
N TYR A 320 -12.14 -7.64 16.20
CA TYR A 320 -11.81 -8.95 15.64
C TYR A 320 -10.49 -9.53 16.15
N GLY A 321 -9.66 -8.74 16.85
CA GLY A 321 -8.34 -9.14 17.28
C GLY A 321 -7.34 -9.26 16.12
N ASN A 322 -6.44 -10.24 16.18
CA ASN A 322 -5.49 -10.56 15.12
C ASN A 322 -6.21 -11.30 13.98
N LEU A 323 -6.59 -10.59 12.92
CA LEU A 323 -7.39 -11.13 11.83
C LEU A 323 -6.73 -12.30 11.11
N TRP A 324 -5.42 -12.24 10.90
CA TRP A 324 -4.68 -13.18 10.06
C TRP A 324 -3.79 -14.13 10.84
N ASP A 325 -3.59 -13.90 12.13
CA ASP A 325 -2.78 -14.77 13.00
C ASP A 325 -3.60 -15.95 13.53
N ASN A 326 -3.98 -16.82 12.63
CA ASN A 326 -4.96 -17.87 12.82
C ASN A 326 -4.33 -19.21 13.20
N HIS A 327 -3.53 -19.24 14.25
CA HIS A 327 -3.08 -20.50 14.86
C HIS A 327 -4.22 -21.26 15.54
N ASN A 328 -5.24 -20.53 15.97
CA ASN A 328 -6.25 -21.00 16.88
C ASN A 328 -5.65 -21.62 18.15
N ALA A 329 -4.64 -20.94 18.72
CA ALA A 329 -3.99 -21.32 19.94
C ALA A 329 -5.01 -21.41 21.10
N PRO A 330 -4.73 -22.17 22.16
CA PRO A 330 -5.61 -22.25 23.33
C PRO A 330 -6.01 -20.88 23.84
N GLY A 331 -7.31 -20.62 23.93
CA GLY A 331 -7.88 -19.33 24.36
C GLY A 331 -8.26 -18.37 23.24
N GLN A 332 -7.80 -18.55 22.00
CA GLN A 332 -8.20 -17.71 20.87
C GLN A 332 -9.63 -17.99 20.41
N ASN A 333 -10.08 -19.24 20.49
CA ASN A 333 -11.44 -19.68 20.12
C ASN A 333 -11.92 -19.20 18.74
N PHE A 334 -11.02 -19.18 17.74
CA PHE A 334 -11.39 -18.87 16.37
C PHE A 334 -12.12 -20.06 15.73
N PRO A 335 -13.00 -19.82 14.75
CA PRO A 335 -13.50 -20.90 13.89
C PRO A 335 -12.37 -21.64 13.18
N HIS A 336 -12.63 -22.86 12.71
CA HIS A 336 -11.72 -23.54 11.80
C HIS A 336 -11.35 -22.61 10.62
N ILE A 337 -10.09 -22.63 10.16
CA ILE A 337 -9.57 -21.68 9.16
C ILE A 337 -10.44 -21.62 7.89
N CYS A 338 -10.97 -22.74 7.44
CA CYS A 338 -11.86 -22.78 6.29
C CYS A 338 -13.21 -22.07 6.54
N GLU A 339 -13.74 -22.14 7.76
CA GLU A 339 -14.98 -21.43 8.13
C GLU A 339 -14.70 -19.94 8.38
N MET A 340 -13.54 -19.63 8.94
CA MET A 340 -13.12 -18.24 9.13
C MET A 340 -12.90 -17.54 7.79
N ALA A 341 -12.32 -18.22 6.81
CA ALA A 341 -12.11 -17.68 5.47
C ALA A 341 -13.40 -17.21 4.77
N LYS A 342 -14.54 -17.84 5.07
CA LYS A 342 -15.86 -17.47 4.54
C LYS A 342 -16.47 -16.21 5.16
N ARG A 343 -15.90 -15.72 6.27
CA ARG A 343 -16.47 -14.59 7.01
C ARG A 343 -16.24 -13.26 6.28
N PRO A 344 -17.20 -12.30 6.35
CA PRO A 344 -17.11 -11.01 5.67
C PRO A 344 -15.99 -10.11 6.20
N TYR A 345 -15.44 -10.42 7.35
CA TYR A 345 -14.28 -9.72 7.92
C TYR A 345 -12.95 -10.43 7.64
N HIS A 346 -12.93 -11.55 6.92
CA HIS A 346 -11.74 -12.35 6.63
C HIS A 346 -11.50 -12.44 5.10
N VAL A 347 -11.13 -13.60 4.55
CA VAL A 347 -10.78 -13.76 3.13
C VAL A 347 -11.93 -13.35 2.21
N ALA A 348 -13.16 -13.75 2.48
CA ALA A 348 -14.30 -13.35 1.66
C ALA A 348 -14.54 -11.83 1.68
N GLY A 349 -14.19 -11.16 2.78
CA GLY A 349 -14.26 -9.69 2.88
C GLY A 349 -13.20 -9.00 2.05
N ILE A 350 -11.93 -9.45 2.10
CA ILE A 350 -10.88 -8.88 1.26
C ILE A 350 -11.10 -9.18 -0.23
N ASP A 351 -11.62 -10.35 -0.58
CA ASP A 351 -11.98 -10.69 -1.96
C ASP A 351 -12.93 -9.63 -2.55
N ARG A 352 -14.03 -9.37 -1.86
CA ARG A 352 -15.02 -8.38 -2.29
C ARG A 352 -14.45 -6.96 -2.32
N ALA A 353 -13.79 -6.53 -1.25
CA ALA A 353 -13.28 -5.17 -1.11
C ALA A 353 -12.18 -4.85 -2.14
N PHE A 354 -11.25 -5.78 -2.36
CA PHE A 354 -10.15 -5.59 -3.30
C PHE A 354 -10.63 -5.64 -4.75
N ALA A 355 -11.53 -6.57 -5.08
CA ALA A 355 -12.12 -6.62 -6.41
C ALA A 355 -12.92 -5.35 -6.72
N ALA A 356 -13.67 -4.83 -5.76
CA ALA A 356 -14.38 -3.57 -5.89
C ALA A 356 -13.42 -2.39 -6.10
N LEU A 357 -12.35 -2.30 -5.31
CA LEU A 357 -11.31 -1.26 -5.42
C LEU A 357 -10.67 -1.25 -6.81
N ILE A 358 -10.21 -2.42 -7.27
CA ILE A 358 -9.53 -2.56 -8.56
C ILE A 358 -10.48 -2.21 -9.71
N SER A 359 -11.71 -2.71 -9.64
CA SER A 359 -12.71 -2.44 -10.68
C SER A 359 -13.14 -0.96 -10.71
N ASP A 360 -13.36 -0.34 -9.54
CA ASP A 360 -13.74 1.07 -9.44
C ASP A 360 -12.63 2.00 -9.98
N LEU A 361 -11.36 1.74 -9.61
CA LEU A 361 -10.21 2.45 -10.17
C LEU A 361 -10.10 2.26 -11.69
N SER A 362 -10.34 1.05 -12.19
CA SER A 362 -10.34 0.76 -13.64
C SER A 362 -11.45 1.51 -14.38
N GLU A 363 -12.67 1.49 -13.85
CA GLU A 363 -13.84 2.17 -14.42
C GLU A 363 -13.68 3.70 -14.45
N ARG A 364 -12.94 4.25 -13.48
CA ARG A 364 -12.61 5.68 -13.41
C ARG A 364 -11.38 6.07 -14.22
N GLY A 365 -10.70 5.13 -14.86
CA GLY A 365 -9.44 5.39 -15.60
C GLY A 365 -8.25 5.73 -14.69
N LEU A 366 -8.31 5.38 -13.41
CA LEU A 366 -7.27 5.68 -12.42
C LEU A 366 -6.31 4.52 -12.21
N LEU A 367 -6.66 3.30 -12.66
CA LEU A 367 -5.87 2.10 -12.38
C LEU A 367 -4.49 2.13 -13.04
N ASP A 368 -4.38 2.69 -14.24
CA ASP A 368 -3.11 2.75 -14.98
C ASP A 368 -2.07 3.66 -14.30
N GLU A 369 -2.52 4.65 -13.52
CA GLU A 369 -1.68 5.57 -12.76
C GLU A 369 -1.61 5.21 -11.26
N THR A 370 -2.31 4.15 -10.81
CA THR A 370 -2.36 3.74 -9.42
C THR A 370 -1.83 2.32 -9.26
N LEU A 371 -0.66 2.19 -8.63
CA LEU A 371 -0.12 0.89 -8.24
C LEU A 371 -0.85 0.37 -7.00
N ILE A 372 -1.38 -0.84 -7.09
CA ILE A 372 -1.93 -1.58 -5.96
C ILE A 372 -0.98 -2.72 -5.62
N VAL A 373 -0.55 -2.79 -4.36
CA VAL A 373 0.30 -3.87 -3.83
C VAL A 373 -0.44 -4.51 -2.66
N TYR A 374 -0.78 -5.79 -2.78
CA TYR A 374 -1.27 -6.59 -1.66
C TYR A 374 -0.12 -7.37 -1.05
N LEU A 375 0.10 -7.19 0.24
CA LEU A 375 1.20 -7.79 0.97
C LEU A 375 0.79 -8.22 2.38
N THR A 376 1.41 -9.29 2.84
CA THR A 376 1.34 -9.81 4.21
C THR A 376 2.76 -10.12 4.70
N ASP A 377 2.93 -10.36 5.98
CA ASP A 377 4.24 -10.66 6.55
C ASP A 377 4.79 -12.01 6.06
N PHE A 378 4.01 -13.07 6.04
CA PHE A 378 4.39 -14.41 5.53
C PHE A 378 3.15 -15.24 5.18
N GLY A 379 3.37 -16.44 4.64
CA GLY A 379 2.33 -17.44 4.44
C GLY A 379 2.04 -18.26 5.68
N ARG A 380 1.30 -19.35 5.52
CA ARG A 380 0.91 -20.26 6.61
C ARG A 380 1.31 -21.70 6.31
N THR A 381 1.50 -22.51 7.36
CA THR A 381 1.85 -23.91 7.21
C THR A 381 0.87 -24.64 6.29
N PRO A 382 1.36 -25.56 5.42
CA PRO A 382 0.50 -26.35 4.56
C PRO A 382 -0.53 -27.18 5.34
N LYS A 383 -0.08 -27.81 6.42
CA LYS A 383 -0.95 -28.64 7.25
C LYS A 383 -1.76 -27.77 8.21
N ILE A 384 -3.05 -27.98 8.24
CA ILE A 384 -3.95 -27.45 9.26
C ILE A 384 -3.61 -28.13 10.58
N ASN A 385 -3.38 -27.35 11.63
CA ASN A 385 -3.03 -27.87 12.94
C ASN A 385 -4.25 -28.50 13.67
N ASN A 386 -4.02 -29.16 14.79
CA ASN A 386 -5.07 -29.87 15.55
C ASN A 386 -6.16 -28.93 16.12
N ASN A 387 -5.91 -27.63 16.14
CA ASN A 387 -6.86 -26.62 16.61
C ASN A 387 -7.68 -26.02 15.44
N GLY A 388 -7.47 -26.51 14.22
CA GLY A 388 -8.16 -26.03 13.02
C GLY A 388 -7.61 -24.73 12.44
N GLY A 389 -6.41 -24.32 12.87
CA GLY A 389 -5.66 -23.15 12.35
C GLY A 389 -4.46 -23.56 11.50
N ARG A 390 -3.66 -22.57 11.11
CA ARG A 390 -2.35 -22.78 10.45
C ARG A 390 -1.28 -21.96 11.15
N ASP A 391 -0.10 -22.54 11.31
CA ASP A 391 1.03 -21.89 11.97
C ASP A 391 1.83 -21.01 11.00
N HIS A 392 2.84 -20.28 11.51
CA HIS A 392 3.67 -19.39 10.72
C HIS A 392 4.49 -20.15 9.67
N TRP A 393 4.67 -19.56 8.49
CA TRP A 393 5.44 -20.15 7.41
C TRP A 393 6.09 -19.10 6.51
N GLY A 394 7.32 -18.72 6.80
CA GLY A 394 8.08 -17.73 6.05
C GLY A 394 8.73 -18.25 4.75
N LYS A 395 8.44 -19.51 4.34
CA LYS A 395 9.07 -20.13 3.17
C LYS A 395 8.26 -19.92 1.89
N THR A 396 6.96 -19.70 2.01
CA THR A 396 6.05 -19.53 0.86
C THR A 396 4.80 -18.80 1.28
N GLY A 397 4.37 -17.84 0.47
CA GLY A 397 3.13 -17.10 0.61
C GLY A 397 2.68 -16.58 -0.76
N SER A 398 1.51 -15.98 -0.83
CA SER A 398 0.99 -15.37 -2.06
C SER A 398 0.67 -13.90 -1.84
N ILE A 399 1.12 -13.08 -2.78
CA ILE A 399 0.87 -11.64 -2.85
C ILE A 399 0.44 -11.27 -4.26
N PHE A 400 -0.01 -10.04 -4.49
CA PHE A 400 -0.25 -9.57 -5.86
C PHE A 400 0.10 -8.10 -6.06
N PHE A 401 0.34 -7.76 -7.31
CA PHE A 401 0.42 -6.40 -7.83
C PHE A 401 -0.68 -6.16 -8.85
N CYS A 402 -1.14 -4.91 -9.00
CA CYS A 402 -2.13 -4.52 -9.99
C CYS A 402 -2.01 -3.03 -10.33
N GLY A 403 -2.27 -2.66 -11.58
CA GLY A 403 -2.25 -1.25 -12.02
C GLY A 403 -0.86 -0.61 -12.01
N GLY A 404 -0.78 0.71 -12.22
CA GLY A 404 0.47 1.47 -12.15
C GLY A 404 1.58 1.00 -13.08
N GLY A 405 1.24 0.47 -14.27
CA GLY A 405 2.21 -0.07 -15.23
C GLY A 405 2.53 -1.55 -15.05
N ILE A 406 1.98 -2.22 -14.04
CA ILE A 406 2.14 -3.66 -13.84
C ILE A 406 1.39 -4.45 -14.91
N ARG A 407 2.05 -5.40 -15.54
CA ARG A 407 1.43 -6.37 -16.46
C ARG A 407 0.59 -7.36 -15.67
N GLY A 408 -0.72 -7.18 -15.70
CA GLY A 408 -1.68 -8.12 -15.12
C GLY A 408 -1.83 -9.41 -15.94
N GLY A 409 -2.77 -10.26 -15.52
CA GLY A 409 -3.11 -11.49 -16.23
C GLY A 409 -2.06 -12.59 -16.12
N GLN A 410 -1.31 -12.65 -15.03
CA GLN A 410 -0.27 -13.63 -14.85
C GLN A 410 -0.13 -14.14 -13.40
N VAL A 411 0.40 -15.35 -13.29
CA VAL A 411 0.84 -15.94 -12.03
C VAL A 411 2.34 -16.19 -12.12
N VAL A 412 3.09 -15.54 -11.25
CA VAL A 412 4.54 -15.64 -11.18
C VAL A 412 4.92 -16.58 -10.04
N GLY A 413 5.77 -17.53 -10.36
CA GLY A 413 6.20 -18.54 -9.41
C GLY A 413 5.22 -19.71 -9.23
N ARG A 414 5.76 -20.81 -8.75
CA ARG A 414 5.03 -22.06 -8.46
C ARG A 414 5.56 -22.66 -7.18
N SER A 415 4.67 -22.98 -6.26
CA SER A 415 4.95 -23.76 -5.07
C SER A 415 4.79 -25.26 -5.34
N ASP A 416 5.26 -26.08 -4.43
CA ASP A 416 5.14 -27.53 -4.49
C ASP A 416 3.67 -28.02 -4.38
N LYS A 417 3.47 -29.33 -4.42
CA LYS A 417 2.15 -29.96 -4.37
C LYS A 417 1.39 -29.68 -3.08
N THR A 418 2.10 -29.32 -2.03
CA THR A 418 1.53 -29.02 -0.71
C THR A 418 1.46 -27.51 -0.42
N GLY A 419 2.08 -26.67 -1.24
CA GLY A 419 2.22 -25.22 -0.99
C GLY A 419 3.24 -24.91 0.11
N ALA A 420 4.18 -25.83 0.40
CA ALA A 420 5.17 -25.66 1.45
C ALA A 420 6.38 -24.87 0.98
N TYR A 421 6.89 -25.15 -0.20
CA TYR A 421 8.13 -24.60 -0.70
C TYR A 421 8.02 -24.11 -2.15
N PRO A 422 8.78 -23.07 -2.51
CA PRO A 422 8.84 -22.63 -3.90
C PRO A 422 9.58 -23.66 -4.76
N LEU A 423 9.03 -23.97 -5.94
CA LEU A 423 9.67 -24.77 -7.00
C LEU A 423 10.35 -23.90 -8.07
N THR A 424 10.08 -22.62 -8.07
CA THR A 424 10.69 -21.60 -8.93
C THR A 424 11.35 -20.55 -8.03
N PRO A 425 12.08 -19.57 -8.56
CA PRO A 425 12.67 -18.51 -7.74
C PRO A 425 11.66 -17.93 -6.74
N ALA A 426 12.10 -17.79 -5.50
CA ALA A 426 11.35 -17.12 -4.44
C ALA A 426 11.59 -15.61 -4.50
N TYR A 427 10.54 -14.85 -4.18
CA TYR A 427 10.62 -13.39 -4.14
C TYR A 427 10.48 -12.88 -2.71
N THR A 428 11.30 -11.93 -2.38
CA THR A 428 11.50 -11.41 -1.02
C THR A 428 10.83 -10.05 -0.84
N PRO A 429 10.72 -9.54 0.40
CA PRO A 429 10.27 -8.18 0.65
C PRO A 429 11.03 -7.10 -0.12
N TRP A 430 12.34 -7.26 -0.33
CA TRP A 430 13.15 -6.30 -1.09
C TRP A 430 12.90 -6.36 -2.60
N ASP A 431 12.52 -7.51 -3.17
CA ASP A 431 12.09 -7.60 -4.56
C ASP A 431 10.71 -6.93 -4.76
N VAL A 432 9.83 -7.05 -3.76
CA VAL A 432 8.55 -6.32 -3.72
C VAL A 432 8.81 -4.83 -3.70
N ALA A 433 9.70 -4.34 -2.83
CA ALA A 433 10.05 -2.92 -2.76
C ALA A 433 10.72 -2.42 -4.05
N ALA A 434 11.64 -3.20 -4.63
CA ALA A 434 12.28 -2.90 -5.91
C ALA A 434 11.26 -2.72 -7.03
N THR A 435 10.29 -3.63 -7.11
CA THR A 435 9.19 -3.55 -8.10
C THR A 435 8.33 -2.30 -7.88
N LEU A 436 7.99 -1.99 -6.62
CA LEU A 436 7.21 -0.82 -6.28
C LEU A 436 7.97 0.47 -6.65
N TYR A 437 9.25 0.59 -6.26
CA TYR A 437 10.07 1.77 -6.57
C TYR A 437 10.22 1.99 -8.08
N ALA A 438 10.48 0.92 -8.82
CA ALA A 438 10.56 0.99 -10.27
C ALA A 438 9.24 1.43 -10.91
N ALA A 439 8.09 0.92 -10.42
CA ALA A 439 6.77 1.29 -10.91
C ALA A 439 6.43 2.78 -10.70
N ILE A 440 6.93 3.39 -9.61
CA ILE A 440 6.72 4.81 -9.31
C ILE A 440 7.89 5.72 -9.77
N GLY A 441 8.88 5.15 -10.46
CA GLY A 441 10.01 5.90 -11.04
C GLY A 441 11.07 6.34 -10.06
N ILE A 442 11.25 5.65 -8.93
CA ILE A 442 12.35 5.87 -7.99
C ILE A 442 13.52 4.95 -8.39
N PRO A 443 14.70 5.50 -8.75
CA PRO A 443 15.88 4.69 -9.06
C PRO A 443 16.34 3.88 -7.84
N LEU A 444 16.67 2.60 -8.04
CA LEU A 444 17.02 1.69 -6.95
C LEU A 444 18.38 2.00 -6.32
N ASP A 445 19.28 2.64 -7.07
CA ASP A 445 20.60 3.09 -6.64
C ASP A 445 20.58 4.47 -5.94
N THR A 446 19.37 4.99 -5.65
CA THR A 446 19.21 6.25 -4.92
C THR A 446 19.91 6.17 -3.56
N VAL A 447 20.72 7.20 -3.24
CA VAL A 447 21.35 7.36 -1.94
C VAL A 447 20.59 8.42 -1.14
N LEU A 448 20.14 8.05 0.04
CA LEU A 448 19.45 8.92 0.99
C LEU A 448 20.42 9.32 2.12
N SER A 449 20.12 10.39 2.83
CA SER A 449 20.83 10.75 4.05
C SER A 449 19.98 10.41 5.27
N ASP A 450 20.60 9.79 6.28
CA ASP A 450 19.97 9.63 7.58
C ASP A 450 19.97 10.94 8.39
N GLN A 451 19.45 10.92 9.60
CA GLN A 451 19.39 12.11 10.48
C GLN A 451 20.77 12.65 10.89
N GLN A 452 21.82 11.86 10.75
CA GLN A 452 23.20 12.24 10.97
C GLN A 452 23.96 12.64 9.68
N ASN A 453 23.21 12.81 8.57
CA ASN A 453 23.74 13.08 7.23
C ASN A 453 24.68 12.01 6.67
N ARG A 454 24.56 10.76 7.14
CA ARG A 454 25.31 9.63 6.60
C ARG A 454 24.60 9.10 5.36
N PRO A 455 25.34 8.76 4.27
CA PRO A 455 24.72 8.21 3.08
C PRO A 455 24.24 6.78 3.34
N VAL A 456 23.01 6.48 2.94
CA VAL A 456 22.36 5.16 3.04
C VAL A 456 21.79 4.82 1.68
N LEU A 457 22.19 3.69 1.11
CA LEU A 457 21.62 3.20 -0.14
C LEU A 457 20.14 2.85 0.07
N LEU A 458 19.28 3.30 -0.83
CA LEU A 458 17.83 3.08 -0.76
C LEU A 458 17.50 1.59 -0.64
N LEU A 459 18.07 0.77 -1.52
CA LEU A 459 17.80 -0.65 -1.57
C LEU A 459 19.12 -1.41 -1.80
N PRO A 460 19.76 -1.93 -0.72
CA PRO A 460 21.03 -2.66 -0.85
C PRO A 460 20.90 -3.99 -1.58
N GLU A 461 19.73 -4.61 -1.54
CA GLU A 461 19.40 -5.91 -2.13
C GLU A 461 18.02 -5.82 -2.79
N GLY A 462 17.74 -6.71 -3.74
CA GLY A 462 16.45 -6.82 -4.42
C GLY A 462 16.47 -6.27 -5.84
N GLU A 463 15.70 -6.94 -6.68
CA GLU A 463 15.50 -6.59 -8.09
C GLU A 463 14.00 -6.59 -8.39
N PRO A 464 13.53 -5.78 -9.35
CA PRO A 464 12.16 -5.85 -9.78
C PRO A 464 11.78 -7.27 -10.23
N ILE A 465 10.63 -7.75 -9.79
CA ILE A 465 10.15 -9.09 -10.13
C ILE A 465 10.02 -9.19 -11.66
N PRO A 466 10.71 -10.13 -12.32
CA PRO A 466 10.77 -10.21 -13.77
C PRO A 466 9.37 -10.36 -14.40
N GLY A 467 9.15 -9.61 -15.48
CA GLY A 467 7.91 -9.68 -16.26
C GLY A 467 6.73 -8.89 -15.69
N LEU A 468 6.90 -8.18 -14.58
CA LEU A 468 5.83 -7.33 -14.02
C LEU A 468 5.79 -5.92 -14.65
N LEU A 469 6.92 -5.40 -15.07
CA LEU A 469 7.08 -4.07 -15.67
C LEU A 469 7.47 -4.16 -17.13
#